data_bdd7313eed003dbdb082cb6386dd5b2f
#
_entry.id   bdd7313eed003dbdb082cb6386dd5b2f
#
_cell.length_a   1.000
_cell.length_b   1.000
_cell.length_c   1.000
_cell.angle_alpha   90.00
_cell.angle_beta   90.00
_cell.angle_gamma   90.00
#
_symmetry.space_group_name_H-M   'P 1'
#
loop_
_entity.id
_entity.type
_entity.pdbx_description
1 polymer ?
#
loop_
_entity_poly.entity_id
_entity_poly.type
_entity_poly.pdbx_seq_one_letter_code
_entity_poly.pdbx_strand_id
1 'polypeptide(L)'
;GSDLAENRAFIYLSRHFAGKGLPVPHVLAVSDCGRYYLQTDCGCSSLFDVLADARTTGRFGDEDVHLLRAALDLLVDVQFEGASDIDFNRCYPQPAMNARMSAWDLNYFKYSFLKPALDDFEEALLQDDLDSIAKAVGEAAVEAATFMVRDFQSRNLMVDDSGKFSLIDFQGGRRGPAEYDVASFLWQ
;
A
#
# COMPACT_ATOMS: atom_id res chain seq x y z
N GLY A 1 10.38 -5.56 13.27
CA GLY A 1 9.60 -4.44 13.77
C GLY A 1 9.51 -4.46 15.29
N SER A 2 9.30 -3.32 15.91
CA SER A 2 9.11 -3.22 17.37
C SER A 2 7.68 -3.55 17.78
N ASP A 3 6.72 -3.43 16.88
CA ASP A 3 5.30 -3.72 17.10
C ASP A 3 4.98 -5.19 16.77
N LEU A 4 4.57 -5.94 17.81
CA LEU A 4 4.23 -7.34 17.68
C LEU A 4 2.92 -7.56 16.87
N ALA A 5 1.98 -6.61 16.93
CA ALA A 5 0.73 -6.71 16.19
C ALA A 5 0.98 -6.52 14.69
N GLU A 6 1.82 -5.57 14.31
CA GLU A 6 2.25 -5.36 12.94
C GLU A 6 3.00 -6.58 12.37
N ASN A 7 3.95 -7.15 13.13
CA ASN A 7 4.63 -8.38 12.72
C ASN A 7 3.65 -9.54 12.47
N ARG A 8 2.64 -9.70 13.34
CA ARG A 8 1.62 -10.74 13.17
C ARG A 8 0.78 -10.51 11.91
N ALA A 9 0.43 -9.27 11.61
CA ALA A 9 -0.29 -8.92 10.39
C ALA A 9 0.57 -9.23 9.16
N PHE A 10 1.84 -8.81 9.13
CA PHE A 10 2.77 -9.14 8.06
C PHE A 10 2.88 -10.65 7.82
N ILE A 11 3.16 -11.41 8.88
CA ILE A 11 3.32 -12.88 8.78
C ILE A 11 2.04 -13.54 8.24
N TYR A 12 0.88 -13.06 8.68
CA TYR A 12 -0.40 -13.57 8.22
C TYR A 12 -0.62 -13.26 6.73
N LEU A 13 -0.50 -11.99 6.34
CA LEU A 13 -0.73 -11.54 4.97
C LEU A 13 0.28 -12.17 3.99
N SER A 14 1.56 -12.23 4.37
CA SER A 14 2.59 -12.89 3.55
C SER A 14 2.24 -14.35 3.26
N ARG A 15 1.85 -15.12 4.28
CA ARG A 15 1.45 -16.53 4.10
C ARG A 15 0.17 -16.67 3.29
N HIS A 16 -0.80 -15.79 3.50
CA HIS A 16 -2.06 -15.79 2.76
C HIS A 16 -1.83 -15.51 1.28
N PHE A 17 -1.10 -14.45 0.95
CA PHE A 17 -0.81 -14.07 -0.43
C PHE A 17 0.10 -15.08 -1.13
N ALA A 18 1.16 -15.55 -0.48
CA ALA A 18 2.02 -16.58 -1.01
C ALA A 18 1.25 -17.89 -1.29
N GLY A 19 0.30 -18.26 -0.41
CA GLY A 19 -0.59 -19.42 -0.61
C GLY A 19 -1.52 -19.30 -1.83
N LYS A 20 -1.77 -18.07 -2.30
CA LYS A 20 -2.51 -17.77 -3.54
C LYS A 20 -1.61 -17.60 -4.76
N GLY A 21 -0.31 -17.75 -4.60
CA GLY A 21 0.67 -17.58 -5.68
C GLY A 21 0.98 -16.13 -6.03
N LEU A 22 0.55 -15.18 -5.18
CA LEU A 22 0.88 -13.77 -5.36
C LEU A 22 2.37 -13.53 -5.03
N PRO A 23 3.05 -12.65 -5.78
CA PRO A 23 4.49 -12.43 -5.65
C PRO A 23 4.79 -11.52 -4.44
N VAL A 24 4.97 -12.14 -3.29
CA VAL A 24 5.29 -11.49 -2.01
C VAL A 24 6.44 -12.22 -1.32
N PRO A 25 7.15 -11.59 -0.36
CA PRO A 25 8.15 -12.27 0.45
C PRO A 25 7.56 -13.47 1.19
N HIS A 26 8.23 -14.62 1.11
CA HIS A 26 7.83 -15.82 1.84
C HIS A 26 8.43 -15.81 3.25
N VAL A 27 7.60 -15.97 4.27
CA VAL A 27 8.07 -16.11 5.65
C VAL A 27 8.65 -17.52 5.86
N LEU A 28 9.95 -17.61 6.05
CA LEU A 28 10.73 -18.85 6.18
C LEU A 28 10.73 -19.36 7.63
N ALA A 29 10.85 -18.46 8.61
CA ALA A 29 10.86 -18.80 10.02
C ALA A 29 10.31 -17.65 10.86
N VAL A 30 9.78 -17.96 12.02
CA VAL A 30 9.30 -17.01 13.04
C VAL A 30 9.83 -17.42 14.38
N SER A 31 10.38 -16.49 15.17
CA SER A 31 10.82 -16.75 16.53
C SER A 31 9.64 -17.06 17.47
N ASP A 32 9.88 -17.82 18.55
CA ASP A 32 8.84 -18.20 19.52
C ASP A 32 8.11 -16.97 20.10
N CYS A 33 8.81 -15.87 20.31
CA CYS A 33 8.21 -14.63 20.81
C CYS A 33 7.48 -13.81 19.73
N GLY A 34 7.54 -14.20 18.45
CA GLY A 34 6.90 -13.50 17.31
C GLY A 34 7.51 -12.14 16.94
N ARG A 35 8.61 -11.74 17.60
CA ARG A 35 9.26 -10.43 17.36
C ARG A 35 10.18 -10.43 16.15
N TYR A 36 10.69 -11.59 15.76
CA TYR A 36 11.63 -11.76 14.67
C TYR A 36 11.07 -12.77 13.68
N TYR A 37 11.26 -12.52 12.43
CA TYR A 37 10.96 -13.47 11.36
C TYR A 37 12.04 -13.37 10.29
N LEU A 38 12.22 -14.48 9.58
CA LEU A 38 13.08 -14.58 8.40
C LEU A 38 12.17 -14.71 7.18
N GLN A 39 12.47 -13.97 6.14
CA GLN A 39 11.75 -14.00 4.87
C GLN A 39 12.72 -14.14 3.70
N THR A 40 12.20 -14.47 2.52
CA THR A 40 12.96 -14.44 1.28
C THR A 40 13.38 -13.02 0.94
N ASP A 41 14.55 -12.88 0.34
CA ASP A 41 15.02 -11.64 -0.25
C ASP A 41 14.30 -11.41 -1.59
N CYS A 42 13.80 -10.21 -1.80
CA CYS A 42 13.10 -9.79 -3.02
C CYS A 42 13.99 -8.94 -3.94
N GLY A 43 15.30 -8.90 -3.70
CA GLY A 43 16.25 -8.12 -4.47
C GLY A 43 16.44 -6.69 -3.96
N CYS A 44 17.17 -5.88 -4.73
CA CYS A 44 17.57 -4.54 -4.33
C CYS A 44 17.10 -3.42 -5.26
N SER A 45 16.45 -3.74 -6.38
CA SER A 45 15.94 -2.75 -7.34
C SER A 45 14.43 -2.65 -7.23
N SER A 46 13.93 -1.45 -7.00
CA SER A 46 12.49 -1.18 -7.03
C SER A 46 12.05 -0.71 -8.42
N LEU A 47 10.76 -0.80 -8.72
CA LEU A 47 10.20 -0.19 -9.93
C LEU A 47 10.50 1.31 -10.00
N PHE A 48 10.55 1.99 -8.84
CA PHE A 48 10.97 3.38 -8.77
C PHE A 48 12.39 3.60 -9.30
N ASP A 49 13.33 2.71 -8.97
CA ASP A 49 14.72 2.80 -9.43
C ASP A 49 14.84 2.47 -10.92
N VAL A 50 14.12 1.44 -11.38
CA VAL A 50 14.08 1.05 -12.81
C VAL A 50 13.54 2.17 -13.69
N LEU A 51 12.53 2.91 -13.23
CA LEU A 51 11.93 4.02 -13.97
C LEU A 51 12.63 5.38 -13.74
N ALA A 52 13.82 5.41 -13.13
CA ALA A 52 14.50 6.67 -12.76
C ALA A 52 14.74 7.61 -13.97
N ASP A 53 15.21 7.07 -15.09
CA ASP A 53 15.48 7.84 -16.30
C ASP A 53 14.20 8.39 -16.94
N ALA A 54 13.16 7.54 -17.03
CA ALA A 54 11.85 7.93 -17.56
C ALA A 54 11.23 9.06 -16.73
N ARG A 55 11.29 8.95 -15.38
CA ARG A 55 10.77 9.99 -14.46
C ARG A 55 11.56 11.30 -14.57
N THR A 56 12.88 11.21 -14.70
CA THR A 56 13.75 12.41 -14.80
C THR A 56 13.53 13.15 -16.13
N THR A 57 13.34 12.42 -17.22
CA THR A 57 13.19 12.99 -18.56
C THR A 57 11.73 13.30 -18.93
N GLY A 58 10.76 12.73 -18.18
CA GLY A 58 9.33 12.77 -18.52
C GLY A 58 8.98 11.92 -19.77
N ARG A 59 9.87 11.01 -20.19
CA ARG A 59 9.69 10.18 -21.39
C ARG A 59 9.69 8.71 -21.00
N PHE A 60 8.54 8.08 -21.15
CA PHE A 60 8.35 6.66 -20.89
C PHE A 60 8.39 5.89 -22.21
N GLY A 61 9.32 4.93 -22.31
CA GLY A 61 9.41 4.00 -23.44
C GLY A 61 8.40 2.86 -23.34
N ASP A 62 8.38 2.00 -24.37
CA ASP A 62 7.44 0.86 -24.40
C ASP A 62 7.68 -0.13 -23.24
N GLU A 63 8.93 -0.34 -22.83
CA GLU A 63 9.29 -1.19 -21.69
C GLU A 63 8.81 -0.60 -20.37
N ASP A 64 8.97 0.71 -20.16
CA ASP A 64 8.49 1.40 -18.96
C ASP A 64 6.96 1.29 -18.86
N VAL A 65 6.26 1.50 -19.99
CA VAL A 65 4.80 1.36 -20.05
C VAL A 65 4.37 -0.08 -19.79
N HIS A 66 5.13 -1.06 -20.30
CA HIS A 66 4.87 -2.48 -20.00
C HIS A 66 4.99 -2.79 -18.51
N LEU A 67 6.04 -2.33 -17.86
CA LEU A 67 6.22 -2.51 -16.40
C LEU A 67 5.11 -1.82 -15.60
N LEU A 68 4.72 -0.60 -15.96
CA LEU A 68 3.62 0.11 -15.29
C LEU A 68 2.29 -0.63 -15.42
N ARG A 69 1.99 -1.21 -16.59
CA ARG A 69 0.80 -2.04 -16.79
C ARG A 69 0.86 -3.32 -15.98
N ALA A 70 1.99 -4.02 -16.01
CA ALA A 70 2.18 -5.24 -15.21
C ALA A 70 2.04 -4.98 -13.70
N ALA A 71 2.48 -3.80 -13.22
CA ALA A 71 2.25 -3.39 -11.83
C ALA A 71 0.75 -3.19 -11.52
N LEU A 72 -0.02 -2.61 -12.45
CA LEU A 72 -1.48 -2.46 -12.28
C LEU A 72 -2.20 -3.82 -12.35
N ASP A 73 -1.77 -4.74 -13.21
CA ASP A 73 -2.31 -6.10 -13.25
C ASP A 73 -2.07 -6.81 -11.91
N LEU A 74 -0.86 -6.70 -11.35
CA LEU A 74 -0.54 -7.21 -10.01
C LEU A 74 -1.42 -6.58 -8.93
N LEU A 75 -1.68 -5.27 -9.02
CA LEU A 75 -2.56 -4.60 -8.06
C LEU A 75 -3.97 -5.20 -8.08
N VAL A 76 -4.53 -5.45 -9.26
CA VAL A 76 -5.84 -6.09 -9.41
C VAL A 76 -5.83 -7.48 -8.77
N ASP A 77 -4.81 -8.30 -9.03
CA ASP A 77 -4.69 -9.63 -8.43
C ASP A 77 -4.62 -9.56 -6.90
N VAL A 78 -3.84 -8.63 -6.35
CA VAL A 78 -3.74 -8.45 -4.89
C VAL A 78 -5.06 -7.97 -4.29
N GLN A 79 -5.74 -7.02 -4.94
CA GLN A 79 -6.97 -6.42 -4.42
C GLN A 79 -8.16 -7.38 -4.43
N PHE A 80 -8.27 -8.23 -5.44
CA PHE A 80 -9.43 -9.11 -5.64
C PHE A 80 -9.13 -10.56 -5.25
N GLU A 81 -8.13 -11.20 -5.87
CA GLU A 81 -7.75 -12.57 -5.52
C GLU A 81 -7.12 -12.62 -4.12
N GLY A 82 -6.32 -11.63 -3.78
CA GLY A 82 -5.75 -11.47 -2.44
C GLY A 82 -6.82 -11.28 -1.36
N ALA A 83 -7.91 -10.59 -1.66
CA ALA A 83 -9.02 -10.39 -0.71
C ALA A 83 -9.88 -11.65 -0.49
N SER A 84 -9.86 -12.62 -1.43
CA SER A 84 -10.63 -13.85 -1.30
C SER A 84 -10.19 -14.65 -0.06
N ASP A 85 -11.13 -15.01 0.78
CA ASP A 85 -10.93 -15.78 2.03
C ASP A 85 -9.99 -15.13 3.06
N ILE A 86 -9.69 -13.83 2.93
CA ILE A 86 -8.87 -13.11 3.89
C ILE A 86 -9.66 -12.83 5.18
N ASP A 87 -9.02 -13.08 6.33
CA ASP A 87 -9.54 -12.64 7.63
C ASP A 87 -9.07 -11.21 7.92
N PHE A 88 -9.87 -10.23 7.54
CA PHE A 88 -9.55 -8.81 7.76
C PHE A 88 -9.38 -8.44 9.24
N ASN A 89 -9.89 -9.22 10.20
CA ASN A 89 -9.65 -8.96 11.63
C ASN A 89 -8.19 -9.16 12.03
N ARG A 90 -7.39 -9.76 11.19
CA ARG A 90 -5.94 -9.92 11.37
C ARG A 90 -5.11 -8.82 10.73
N CYS A 91 -5.74 -7.86 10.04
CA CYS A 91 -5.07 -6.69 9.50
C CYS A 91 -4.74 -5.67 10.60
N TYR A 92 -3.69 -4.90 10.38
CA TYR A 92 -3.18 -3.91 11.33
C TYR A 92 -3.21 -2.50 10.71
N PRO A 93 -3.50 -1.47 11.49
CA PRO A 93 -3.97 -1.48 12.90
C PRO A 93 -5.47 -1.77 13.05
N GLN A 94 -6.22 -1.85 11.96
CA GLN A 94 -7.66 -2.08 11.94
C GLN A 94 -8.07 -2.93 10.73
N PRO A 95 -9.23 -3.63 10.80
CA PRO A 95 -9.71 -4.51 9.73
C PRO A 95 -10.07 -3.81 8.42
N ALA A 96 -10.49 -2.54 8.51
CA ALA A 96 -10.98 -1.79 7.35
C ALA A 96 -10.63 -0.31 7.45
N MET A 97 -10.53 0.32 6.29
CA MET A 97 -10.50 1.78 6.19
C MET A 97 -11.83 2.37 6.70
N ASN A 98 -11.78 3.53 7.32
CA ASN A 98 -12.96 4.24 7.80
C ASN A 98 -12.68 5.75 7.85
N ALA A 99 -13.72 6.56 8.04
CA ALA A 99 -13.62 8.02 8.09
C ALA A 99 -12.59 8.53 9.12
N ARG A 100 -12.48 7.89 10.29
CA ARG A 100 -11.49 8.27 11.31
C ARG A 100 -10.07 8.09 10.85
N MET A 101 -9.76 6.97 10.17
CA MET A 101 -8.42 6.71 9.65
C MET A 101 -8.07 7.67 8.52
N SER A 102 -9.02 7.91 7.61
CA SER A 102 -8.86 8.93 6.57
C SER A 102 -8.59 10.30 7.17
N ALA A 103 -9.34 10.70 8.20
CA ALA A 103 -9.10 11.95 8.90
C ALA A 103 -7.72 12.02 9.55
N TRP A 104 -7.17 10.91 10.08
CA TRP A 104 -5.79 10.88 10.59
C TRP A 104 -4.75 11.10 9.49
N ASP A 105 -4.89 10.44 8.36
CA ASP A 105 -3.97 10.59 7.22
C ASP A 105 -4.03 12.03 6.66
N LEU A 106 -5.23 12.61 6.52
CA LEU A 106 -5.44 13.99 6.07
C LEU A 106 -4.89 15.01 7.08
N ASN A 107 -5.07 14.80 8.38
CA ASN A 107 -4.49 15.65 9.40
C ASN A 107 -2.95 15.52 9.44
N TYR A 108 -2.41 14.31 9.22
CA TYR A 108 -0.96 14.14 9.08
C TYR A 108 -0.43 14.96 7.90
N PHE A 109 -1.08 14.92 6.74
CA PHE A 109 -0.76 15.76 5.59
C PHE A 109 -0.85 17.25 5.93
N LYS A 110 -1.94 17.69 6.58
CA LYS A 110 -2.14 19.09 7.00
C LYS A 110 -0.99 19.59 7.88
N TYR A 111 -0.64 18.84 8.93
CA TYR A 111 0.33 19.31 9.93
C TYR A 111 1.79 19.04 9.53
N SER A 112 2.07 17.99 8.75
CA SER A 112 3.43 17.63 8.38
C SER A 112 3.89 18.26 7.07
N PHE A 113 2.96 18.64 6.20
CA PHE A 113 3.27 19.21 4.89
C PHE A 113 2.65 20.60 4.67
N LEU A 114 1.33 20.75 4.76
CA LEU A 114 0.68 22.01 4.40
C LEU A 114 1.09 23.16 5.33
N LYS A 115 1.01 22.98 6.64
CA LYS A 115 1.36 24.04 7.60
C LYS A 115 2.83 24.48 7.51
N PRO A 116 3.81 23.59 7.32
CA PRO A 116 5.19 24.00 7.08
C PRO A 116 5.45 24.62 5.71
N ALA A 117 4.65 24.28 4.69
CA ALA A 117 4.89 24.71 3.31
C ALA A 117 4.15 25.99 2.92
N LEU A 118 3.06 26.33 3.61
CA LEU A 118 2.19 27.46 3.29
C LEU A 118 2.09 28.39 4.49
N ASP A 119 2.37 29.67 4.26
CA ASP A 119 2.34 30.71 5.30
C ASP A 119 0.93 31.12 5.68
N ASP A 120 -0.05 31.02 4.77
CA ASP A 120 -1.43 31.46 4.99
C ASP A 120 -2.45 30.60 4.24
N PHE A 121 -3.50 30.15 4.92
CA PHE A 121 -4.69 29.50 4.37
C PHE A 121 -5.84 29.54 5.39
N GLU A 122 -7.07 29.51 4.88
CA GLU A 122 -8.29 29.47 5.70
C GLU A 122 -8.45 28.09 6.38
N GLU A 123 -7.96 28.00 7.62
CA GLU A 123 -7.88 26.72 8.34
C GLU A 123 -9.24 26.04 8.55
N ALA A 124 -10.31 26.83 8.79
CA ALA A 124 -11.65 26.30 8.98
C ALA A 124 -12.22 25.68 7.69
N LEU A 125 -12.09 26.38 6.57
CA LEU A 125 -12.54 25.88 5.26
C LEU A 125 -11.77 24.63 4.84
N LEU A 126 -10.46 24.64 5.03
CA LEU A 126 -9.65 23.45 4.77
C LEU A 126 -10.11 22.26 5.64
N GLN A 127 -10.42 22.48 6.93
CA GLN A 127 -10.88 21.41 7.81
C GLN A 127 -12.23 20.84 7.34
N ASP A 128 -13.17 21.69 6.92
CA ASP A 128 -14.45 21.26 6.37
C ASP A 128 -14.28 20.40 5.12
N ASP A 129 -13.33 20.75 4.24
CA ASP A 129 -12.99 19.97 3.05
C ASP A 129 -12.37 18.61 3.44
N LEU A 130 -11.41 18.59 4.37
CA LEU A 130 -10.78 17.37 4.85
C LEU A 130 -11.78 16.42 5.51
N ASP A 131 -12.70 16.95 6.31
CA ASP A 131 -13.76 16.16 6.95
C ASP A 131 -14.73 15.57 5.91
N SER A 132 -15.04 16.35 4.86
CA SER A 132 -15.87 15.89 3.74
C SER A 132 -15.20 14.75 2.97
N ILE A 133 -13.90 14.86 2.68
CA ILE A 133 -13.09 13.80 2.04
C ILE A 133 -13.05 12.56 2.95
N ALA A 134 -12.75 12.75 4.24
CA ALA A 134 -12.69 11.63 5.18
C ALA A 134 -14.01 10.85 5.26
N LYS A 135 -15.13 11.57 5.24
CA LYS A 135 -16.46 10.98 5.21
C LYS A 135 -16.70 10.18 3.92
N ALA A 136 -16.39 10.74 2.76
CA ALA A 136 -16.58 10.09 1.45
C ALA A 136 -15.76 8.81 1.34
N VAL A 137 -14.48 8.84 1.76
CA VAL A 137 -13.61 7.65 1.80
C VAL A 137 -14.15 6.61 2.77
N GLY A 138 -14.65 7.03 3.93
CA GLY A 138 -15.26 6.13 4.91
C GLY A 138 -16.53 5.44 4.39
N GLU A 139 -17.37 6.13 3.65
CA GLU A 139 -18.58 5.60 3.01
C GLU A 139 -18.22 4.58 1.92
N ALA A 140 -17.28 4.91 1.04
CA ALA A 140 -16.77 3.99 0.01
C ALA A 140 -16.16 2.71 0.62
N ALA A 141 -15.48 2.82 1.75
CA ALA A 141 -14.85 1.69 2.42
C ALA A 141 -15.86 0.70 3.04
N VAL A 142 -17.08 1.14 3.38
CA VAL A 142 -18.13 0.26 3.94
C VAL A 142 -18.57 -0.80 2.92
N GLU A 143 -18.67 -0.42 1.66
CA GLU A 143 -19.12 -1.29 0.57
C GLU A 143 -17.97 -2.06 -0.09
N ALA A 144 -16.72 -1.70 0.22
CA ALA A 144 -15.56 -2.33 -0.38
C ALA A 144 -15.42 -3.79 0.04
N ALA A 145 -15.21 -4.67 -0.94
CA ALA A 145 -14.89 -6.07 -0.74
C ALA A 145 -13.41 -6.40 -1.05
N THR A 146 -12.61 -5.37 -1.36
CA THR A 146 -11.22 -5.47 -1.83
C THR A 146 -10.22 -5.32 -0.70
N PHE A 147 -9.03 -5.89 -0.89
CA PHE A 147 -7.87 -5.61 -0.05
C PHE A 147 -7.17 -4.35 -0.56
N MET A 148 -7.21 -3.29 0.22
CA MET A 148 -6.47 -2.06 -0.03
C MET A 148 -5.06 -2.20 0.56
N VAL A 149 -4.04 -2.15 -0.28
CA VAL A 149 -2.61 -2.27 0.13
C VAL A 149 -2.20 -1.05 0.98
N ARG A 150 -2.78 0.11 0.68
CA ARG A 150 -2.55 1.43 1.26
C ARG A 150 -1.31 2.13 0.72
N ASP A 151 -0.20 1.44 0.69
CA ASP A 151 1.08 2.00 0.23
C ASP A 151 1.56 1.31 -1.06
N PHE A 152 0.62 1.10 -2.03
CA PHE A 152 0.97 0.56 -3.33
C PHE A 152 1.69 1.63 -4.16
N GLN A 153 3.01 1.60 -4.06
CA GLN A 153 3.91 2.57 -4.68
C GLN A 153 5.02 1.85 -5.45
N SER A 154 5.60 2.50 -6.45
CA SER A 154 6.72 1.93 -7.21
C SER A 154 7.94 1.59 -6.34
N ARG A 155 8.09 2.25 -5.18
CA ARG A 155 9.14 1.94 -4.19
C ARG A 155 8.92 0.61 -3.46
N ASN A 156 7.67 0.14 -3.41
CA ASN A 156 7.27 -1.09 -2.73
C ASN A 156 7.05 -2.26 -3.71
N LEU A 157 7.40 -2.08 -4.97
CA LEU A 157 7.43 -3.11 -6.01
C LEU A 157 8.88 -3.40 -6.37
N MET A 158 9.41 -4.50 -5.84
CA MET A 158 10.75 -4.97 -6.20
C MET A 158 10.71 -5.65 -7.56
N VAL A 159 11.73 -5.41 -8.38
CA VAL A 159 11.84 -5.94 -9.74
C VAL A 159 13.12 -6.78 -9.83
N ASP A 160 12.99 -8.04 -10.21
CA ASP A 160 14.13 -8.89 -10.45
C ASP A 160 14.72 -8.71 -11.88
N ASP A 161 15.87 -9.35 -12.14
CA ASP A 161 16.55 -9.27 -13.44
C ASP A 161 15.69 -9.80 -14.63
N SER A 162 14.63 -10.54 -14.36
CA SER A 162 13.68 -11.03 -15.36
C SER A 162 12.45 -10.13 -15.55
N GLY A 163 12.38 -9.02 -14.82
CA GLY A 163 11.25 -8.09 -14.84
C GLY A 163 10.04 -8.54 -14.02
N LYS A 164 10.19 -9.55 -13.15
CA LYS A 164 9.11 -9.99 -12.27
C LYS A 164 9.05 -9.15 -11.01
N PHE A 165 7.82 -8.88 -10.57
CA PHE A 165 7.57 -8.12 -9.35
C PHE A 165 7.57 -8.99 -8.10
N SER A 166 7.91 -8.35 -6.97
CA SER A 166 7.58 -8.78 -5.63
C SER A 166 7.03 -7.57 -4.87
N LEU A 167 5.80 -7.67 -4.38
CA LEU A 167 5.19 -6.63 -3.54
C LEU A 167 5.70 -6.75 -2.12
N ILE A 168 6.22 -5.66 -1.58
CA ILE A 168 6.68 -5.53 -0.19
C ILE A 168 5.86 -4.45 0.54
N ASP A 169 6.06 -4.33 1.85
CA ASP A 169 5.47 -3.26 2.70
C ASP A 169 3.93 -3.21 2.70
N PHE A 170 3.28 -4.38 2.65
CA PHE A 170 1.82 -4.52 2.59
C PHE A 170 1.14 -4.77 3.95
N GLN A 171 1.88 -4.79 5.06
CA GLN A 171 1.35 -5.10 6.40
C GLN A 171 0.36 -4.06 6.92
N GLY A 172 0.38 -2.85 6.38
CA GLY A 172 -0.59 -1.80 6.65
C GLY A 172 -1.92 -1.96 5.93
N GLY A 173 -2.00 -2.95 5.02
CA GLY A 173 -3.18 -3.18 4.20
C GLY A 173 -4.38 -3.71 4.98
N ARG A 174 -5.56 -3.47 4.44
CA ARG A 174 -6.86 -3.77 5.07
C ARG A 174 -7.98 -3.73 4.05
N ARG A 175 -9.21 -4.00 4.46
CA ARG A 175 -10.37 -3.78 3.60
C ARG A 175 -10.52 -2.30 3.29
N GLY A 176 -10.70 -1.95 2.02
CA GLY A 176 -10.88 -0.57 1.57
C GLY A 176 -11.15 -0.46 0.08
N PRO A 177 -11.41 0.77 -0.43
CA PRO A 177 -11.72 1.00 -1.84
C PRO A 177 -10.48 0.75 -2.72
N ALA A 178 -10.70 0.07 -3.85
CA ALA A 178 -9.63 -0.27 -4.80
C ALA A 178 -8.96 0.98 -5.40
N GLU A 179 -9.73 2.03 -5.58
CA GLU A 179 -9.29 3.30 -6.17
C GLU A 179 -8.21 4.00 -5.36
N TYR A 180 -8.14 3.73 -4.05
CA TYR A 180 -7.13 4.32 -3.17
C TYR A 180 -5.70 3.95 -3.61
N ASP A 181 -5.48 2.68 -3.91
CA ASP A 181 -4.16 2.20 -4.33
C ASP A 181 -3.81 2.66 -5.75
N VAL A 182 -4.80 2.75 -6.64
CA VAL A 182 -4.61 3.31 -7.98
C VAL A 182 -4.16 4.77 -7.89
N ALA A 183 -4.82 5.58 -7.04
CA ALA A 183 -4.43 6.96 -6.80
C ALA A 183 -3.02 7.05 -6.21
N SER A 184 -2.70 6.19 -5.22
CA SER A 184 -1.36 6.11 -4.61
C SER A 184 -0.28 5.78 -5.63
N PHE A 185 -0.55 4.85 -6.56
CA PHE A 185 0.40 4.45 -7.59
C PHE A 185 0.62 5.53 -8.67
N LEU A 186 -0.44 6.24 -9.05
CA LEU A 186 -0.35 7.26 -10.11
C LEU A 186 0.24 8.58 -9.63
N TRP A 187 0.23 8.86 -8.34
CA TRP A 187 0.66 10.15 -7.77
C TRP A 187 2.15 10.23 -7.44
N GLN A 188 2.95 9.23 -7.62
CA GLN A 188 4.36 9.20 -7.20
C GLN A 188 5.36 9.71 -8.25
#